data_077174481a02b5690d44f814f141c881
#
_entry.id   077174481a02b5690d44f814f141c881
#
_cell.length_a   1.000
_cell.length_b   1.000
_cell.length_c   1.000
_cell.angle_alpha   90.00
_cell.angle_beta   90.00
_cell.angle_gamma   90.00
#
_symmetry.space_group_name_H-M   'P 1'
#
loop_
_entity.id
_entity.type
_entity.pdbx_description
1 polymer ?
#
loop_
_entity_poly.entity_id
_entity_poly.type
_entity_poly.pdbx_seq_one_letter_code
_entity_poly.pdbx_strand_id
1 'polypeptide(L)' 'MDSQDILRELKKVLIRYRTGLISIEQCRQEVSILATMLKAYEDTVMEEKIDRIQAILEERQ' A
#
# COMPACT_ATOMS: atom_id res chain seq x y z
N MET A 1 5.08 -0.43 -8.67
CA MET A 1 3.66 -0.30 -8.26
C MET A 1 3.56 0.76 -7.18
N ASP A 2 2.73 1.78 -7.37
CA ASP A 2 2.53 2.82 -6.38
C ASP A 2 1.28 2.57 -5.55
N SER A 3 0.99 3.48 -4.59
CA SER A 3 -0.16 3.32 -3.70
C SER A 3 -1.50 3.37 -4.44
N GLN A 4 -1.59 4.14 -5.53
CA GLN A 4 -2.81 4.21 -6.32
C GLN A 4 -3.07 2.92 -7.07
N ASP A 5 -2.02 2.25 -7.57
CA ASP A 5 -2.16 0.95 -8.20
C ASP A 5 -2.67 -0.10 -7.21
N ILE A 6 -2.15 -0.06 -5.98
CA ILE A 6 -2.59 -0.98 -4.91
C ILE A 6 -4.06 -0.73 -4.57
N LEU A 7 -4.48 0.53 -4.43
CA LEU A 7 -5.86 0.88 -4.15
C LEU A 7 -6.79 0.44 -5.28
N ARG A 8 -6.33 0.56 -6.52
CA ARG A 8 -7.09 0.10 -7.70
C ARG A 8 -7.31 -1.41 -7.66
N GLU A 9 -6.28 -2.17 -7.29
CA GLU A 9 -6.37 -3.62 -7.15
C GLU A 9 -7.33 -4.02 -6.01
N LEU A 10 -7.29 -3.31 -4.88
CA LEU A 10 -8.23 -3.51 -3.77
C LEU A 10 -9.68 -3.33 -4.24
N LYS A 11 -9.93 -2.29 -5.01
CA LYS A 11 -11.27 -2.04 -5.57
C LYS A 11 -11.73 -3.18 -6.46
N LYS A 12 -10.84 -3.71 -7.30
CA LYS A 12 -11.16 -4.85 -8.16
C LYS A 12 -11.51 -6.09 -7.36
N VAL A 13 -10.78 -6.36 -6.28
CA VAL A 13 -11.04 -7.50 -5.40
C VAL A 13 -12.43 -7.37 -4.77
N LEU A 14 -12.77 -6.20 -4.25
CA LEU A 14 -14.07 -5.95 -3.64
C LEU A 14 -15.22 -6.13 -4.64
N ILE A 15 -15.03 -5.70 -5.87
CA ILE A 15 -16.04 -5.87 -6.93
C ILE A 15 -16.21 -7.36 -7.23
N ARG A 16 -15.15 -8.14 -7.35
CA ARG A 16 -15.23 -9.58 -7.58
C ARG A 16 -15.97 -10.29 -6.45
N TYR A 17 -15.72 -9.90 -5.22
CA TYR A 17 -16.44 -10.46 -4.08
C TYR A 17 -17.93 -10.13 -4.13
N ARG A 18 -18.28 -8.89 -4.39
CA ARG A 18 -19.68 -8.45 -4.48
C ARG A 18 -20.44 -9.14 -5.59
N THR A 19 -19.78 -9.44 -6.70
CA THR A 19 -20.41 -10.12 -7.83
C THR A 19 -20.41 -11.64 -7.70
N GLY A 20 -19.84 -12.17 -6.60
CA GLY A 20 -19.83 -13.61 -6.34
C GLY A 20 -18.77 -14.38 -7.09
N LEU A 21 -17.79 -13.70 -7.71
CA LEU A 21 -16.71 -14.36 -8.45
C LEU A 21 -15.67 -15.00 -7.55
N ILE A 22 -15.50 -14.49 -6.33
CA ILE A 22 -14.55 -15.06 -5.35
C ILE A 22 -15.23 -15.22 -4.00
N SER A 23 -14.73 -16.17 -3.19
CA SER A 23 -15.23 -16.40 -1.85
C SER A 23 -14.74 -15.32 -0.89
N ILE A 24 -15.37 -15.25 0.30
CA ILE A 24 -14.91 -14.33 1.35
C ILE A 24 -13.47 -14.65 1.79
N GLU A 25 -13.10 -15.92 1.82
CA GLU A 25 -11.74 -16.32 2.18
C GLU A 25 -10.73 -15.82 1.17
N GLN A 26 -11.00 -15.99 -0.12
CA GLN A 26 -10.15 -15.45 -1.18
C GLN A 26 -10.06 -13.93 -1.11
N CYS A 27 -11.17 -13.27 -0.86
CA CYS A 27 -11.22 -11.83 -0.70
C CYS A 27 -10.32 -11.38 0.44
N ARG A 28 -10.41 -12.03 1.61
CA ARG A 28 -9.56 -11.71 2.77
C ARG A 28 -8.09 -11.92 2.48
N GLN A 29 -7.73 -13.00 1.81
CA GLN A 29 -6.33 -13.27 1.46
C GLN A 29 -5.77 -12.20 0.54
N GLU A 30 -6.48 -11.86 -0.51
CA GLU A 30 -6.04 -10.83 -1.47
C GLU A 30 -5.95 -9.45 -0.83
N VAL A 31 -6.94 -9.08 -0.01
CA VAL A 31 -6.94 -7.81 0.70
C VAL A 31 -5.77 -7.74 1.70
N SER A 32 -5.49 -8.83 2.40
CA SER A 32 -4.37 -8.89 3.34
C SER A 32 -3.03 -8.68 2.64
N ILE A 33 -2.83 -9.32 1.49
CA ILE A 33 -1.60 -9.16 0.69
C ILE A 33 -1.46 -7.71 0.22
N LEU A 34 -2.52 -7.14 -0.35
CA LEU A 34 -2.51 -5.77 -0.85
C LEU A 34 -2.32 -4.75 0.27
N ALA A 35 -2.93 -4.97 1.43
CA ALA A 35 -2.74 -4.11 2.59
C ALA A 35 -1.29 -4.16 3.09
N THR A 36 -0.65 -5.33 3.08
CA THR A 36 0.75 -5.48 3.44
C THR A 36 1.66 -4.72 2.45
N MET A 37 1.36 -4.81 1.17
CA MET A 37 2.09 -4.07 0.14
C MET A 37 1.96 -2.57 0.31
N LEU A 38 0.75 -2.09 0.62
CA LEU A 38 0.49 -0.67 0.83
C LEU A 38 1.27 -0.17 2.05
N LYS A 39 1.28 -0.94 3.13
CA LYS A 39 2.04 -0.59 4.33
C LYS A 39 3.54 -0.49 4.04
N ALA A 40 4.08 -1.47 3.33
CA ALA A 40 5.49 -1.47 2.95
C ALA A 40 5.83 -0.24 2.09
N TYR A 41 4.96 0.12 1.16
CA TYR A 41 5.13 1.31 0.35
C TYR A 41 5.15 2.59 1.21
N GLU A 42 4.20 2.72 2.13
CA GLU A 42 4.10 3.87 3.02
C GLU A 42 5.32 3.99 3.93
N ASP A 43 5.80 2.88 4.47
CA ASP A 43 7.01 2.86 5.31
C ASP A 43 8.23 3.32 4.53
N THR A 44 8.39 2.86 3.29
CA THR A 44 9.50 3.26 2.43
C THR A 44 9.46 4.76 2.12
N VAL A 45 8.30 5.29 1.77
CA VAL A 45 8.13 6.72 1.49
C VAL A 45 8.43 7.54 2.73
N MET A 46 8.00 7.08 3.90
CA MET A 46 8.27 7.77 5.16
C MET A 46 9.77 7.82 5.47
N GLU A 47 10.48 6.70 5.29
CA GLU A 47 11.93 6.65 5.47
C GLU A 47 12.66 7.63 4.56
N GLU A 48 12.27 7.69 3.29
CA GLU A 48 12.85 8.64 2.33
C GLU A 48 12.64 10.09 2.78
N LYS A 49 11.47 10.42 3.29
CA LYS A 49 11.17 11.76 3.79
C LYS A 49 12.02 12.10 5.01
N ILE A 50 12.18 11.16 5.93
CA ILE A 50 13.02 11.35 7.12
C ILE A 50 14.47 11.60 6.72
N ASP A 51 14.99 10.81 5.78
CA ASP A 51 16.35 10.96 5.28
C ASP A 51 16.57 12.35 4.67
N ARG A 52 15.62 12.87 3.91
CA ARG A 52 15.70 14.21 3.33
C ARG A 52 15.71 15.30 4.40
N ILE A 53 14.90 15.17 5.43
CA ILE A 53 14.85 16.12 6.54
C ILE A 53 16.17 16.13 7.29
N GLN A 54 16.73 14.96 7.56
CA GLN A 54 18.04 14.84 8.24
C GLN A 54 19.15 15.50 7.43
N ALA A 55 19.17 15.29 6.12
CA ALA A 55 20.15 15.90 5.23
C ALA A 55 20.09 17.44 5.29
N ILE A 56 18.86 18.00 5.27
CA ILE A 56 18.66 19.45 5.36
C ILE A 56 19.18 20.00 6.70
N LEU A 57 18.87 19.29 7.80
CA LEU A 57 19.31 19.71 9.13
C LEU A 57 20.83 19.67 9.26
N GLU A 58 21.50 18.67 8.69
CA GLU A 58 22.96 18.56 8.69
C GLU A 58 23.61 19.70 7.91
N GLU A 59 23.03 20.09 6.77
CA GLU A 59 23.55 21.19 5.96
C GLU A 59 23.49 22.55 6.69
N ARG A 60 22.55 22.72 7.61
CA ARG A 60 22.38 23.97 8.36
C ARG A 60 23.31 24.10 9.57
N GLN A 61 23.95 23.03 9.94
CA GLN A 61 24.95 23.05 11.02
C GLN A 61 26.34 23.38 10.48
#